data_30738bc08fa63ddc0259ec964e82ab75
#
_entry.id   30738bc08fa63ddc0259ec964e82ab75
#
_cell.length_a   1.000
_cell.length_b   1.000
_cell.length_c   1.000
_cell.angle_alpha   90.00
_cell.angle_beta   90.00
_cell.angle_gamma   90.00
#
_symmetry.space_group_name_H-M   'P 1'
#
loop_
_entity.id
_entity.type
_entity.pdbx_description
1 polymer ?
#
loop_
_entity_poly.entity_id
_entity_poly.type
_entity_poly.pdbx_seq_one_letter_code
_entity_poly.pdbx_strand_id
1 'polypeptide(L)'
;MDLVIDQANIHSFLSSSESEKRDECTRLIKNGINVIFNFDKSDVNVSSEDGQKLLMWLRLFTQGLKTHAPQWGKRVDTASIKTNFPTTLSAKGKRDIYLLNNKEVIEKIKDKGAILIGSLGDEIALLSSLILENTEVPAISIQSWSDYIPDIPVTDIIICDNHYFKNKYVFEANEHELVKALCKMPNQSPVNCIIISKKGEVDRELDITSELQKLKKIIKEITGSTKSTVTFMLTYRTHDRNTVTNYFRLKCGSCYHLKDNNLKPDVTAEIKTHANITNGEISNYLLSQYQQIIDNNKNDIVGDKKSNFLIFPD
;
A
#
# COMPACT_ATOMS: atom_id res chain seq x y z
N MET A 1 0.43 -8.31 -5.95
CA MET A 1 1.73 -7.76 -5.50
C MET A 1 2.81 -8.64 -6.09
N ASP A 2 3.83 -8.03 -6.67
CA ASP A 2 4.91 -8.74 -7.32
C ASP A 2 6.23 -8.50 -6.55
N LEU A 3 7.08 -9.51 -6.44
CA LEU A 3 8.47 -9.40 -6.00
C LEU A 3 9.34 -9.35 -7.24
N VAL A 4 9.94 -8.21 -7.51
CA VAL A 4 10.86 -7.99 -8.62
C VAL A 4 12.29 -8.17 -8.12
N ILE A 5 13.02 -9.15 -8.66
CA ILE A 5 14.32 -9.55 -8.15
C ILE A 5 15.37 -9.65 -9.25
N ASP A 6 16.53 -9.02 -9.04
CA ASP A 6 17.70 -9.12 -9.92
C ASP A 6 18.40 -10.47 -9.79
N GLN A 7 19.08 -10.90 -10.85
CA GLN A 7 19.75 -12.20 -10.94
C GLN A 7 20.75 -12.43 -9.80
N ALA A 8 21.61 -11.49 -9.50
CA ALA A 8 22.61 -11.65 -8.45
C ALA A 8 21.97 -11.83 -7.06
N ASN A 9 20.84 -11.16 -6.79
CA ASN A 9 20.15 -11.29 -5.52
C ASN A 9 19.49 -12.65 -5.33
N ILE A 10 18.85 -13.21 -6.38
CA ILE A 10 18.30 -14.56 -6.29
C ILE A 10 19.43 -15.61 -6.14
N HIS A 11 20.55 -15.47 -6.83
CA HIS A 11 21.69 -16.37 -6.65
C HIS A 11 22.27 -16.29 -5.23
N SER A 12 22.43 -15.08 -4.68
CA SER A 12 22.87 -14.88 -3.29
C SER A 12 21.93 -15.55 -2.30
N PHE A 13 20.62 -15.35 -2.46
CA PHE A 13 19.60 -15.99 -1.63
C PHE A 13 19.68 -17.52 -1.68
N LEU A 14 19.78 -18.11 -2.88
CA LEU A 14 19.83 -19.55 -3.06
C LEU A 14 21.14 -20.20 -2.58
N SER A 15 22.20 -19.42 -2.50
CA SER A 15 23.51 -19.85 -2.02
C SER A 15 23.75 -19.57 -0.53
N SER A 16 22.79 -18.94 0.16
CA SER A 16 22.84 -18.70 1.60
C SER A 16 22.97 -20.01 2.39
N SER A 17 23.80 -20.01 3.42
CA SER A 17 23.94 -21.14 4.36
C SER A 17 22.76 -21.28 5.32
N GLU A 18 21.91 -20.24 5.46
CA GLU A 18 20.74 -20.21 6.34
C GLU A 18 19.53 -20.92 5.69
N SER A 19 19.58 -22.26 5.69
CA SER A 19 18.57 -23.08 5.00
C SER A 19 17.15 -22.87 5.57
N GLU A 20 17.00 -22.75 6.88
CA GLU A 20 15.68 -22.55 7.52
C GLU A 20 15.03 -21.23 7.10
N LYS A 21 15.76 -20.13 7.13
CA LYS A 21 15.28 -18.83 6.67
C LYS A 21 14.92 -18.86 5.17
N ARG A 22 15.74 -19.53 4.36
CA ARG A 22 15.48 -19.67 2.92
C ARG A 22 14.19 -20.44 2.66
N ASP A 23 13.97 -21.54 3.40
CA ASP A 23 12.79 -22.38 3.23
C ASP A 23 11.53 -21.65 3.70
N GLU A 24 11.59 -20.93 4.82
CA GLU A 24 10.49 -20.09 5.28
C GLU A 24 10.15 -18.97 4.30
N CYS A 25 11.14 -18.22 3.84
CA CYS A 25 10.96 -17.17 2.84
C CYS A 25 10.37 -17.72 1.54
N THR A 26 10.86 -18.88 1.07
CA THR A 26 10.33 -19.56 -0.13
C THR A 26 8.87 -19.93 0.07
N ARG A 27 8.49 -20.44 1.25
CA ARG A 27 7.10 -20.78 1.58
C ARG A 27 6.20 -19.55 1.55
N LEU A 28 6.64 -18.44 2.15
CA LEU A 28 5.89 -17.19 2.17
C LEU A 28 5.68 -16.65 0.74
N ILE A 29 6.73 -16.58 -0.04
CA ILE A 29 6.66 -16.11 -1.44
C ILE A 29 5.71 -16.99 -2.25
N LYS A 30 5.85 -18.32 -2.16
CA LYS A 30 5.01 -19.27 -2.90
C LYS A 30 3.52 -19.09 -2.60
N ASN A 31 3.17 -18.72 -1.39
CA ASN A 31 1.78 -18.65 -0.94
C ASN A 31 1.09 -17.32 -1.24
N GLY A 32 1.83 -16.22 -1.45
CA GLY A 32 1.19 -14.92 -1.52
C GLY A 32 1.81 -13.89 -2.48
N ILE A 33 2.97 -14.15 -3.07
CA ILE A 33 3.68 -13.16 -3.88
C ILE A 33 4.04 -13.75 -5.25
N ASN A 34 3.75 -13.01 -6.32
CA ASN A 34 4.25 -13.37 -7.64
C ASN A 34 5.72 -12.99 -7.76
N VAL A 35 6.55 -13.88 -8.25
CA VAL A 35 7.97 -13.58 -8.51
C VAL A 35 8.17 -13.14 -9.95
N ILE A 36 8.87 -12.03 -10.12
CA ILE A 36 9.32 -11.53 -11.42
C ILE A 36 10.84 -11.42 -11.40
N PHE A 37 11.48 -12.21 -12.23
CA PHE A 37 12.91 -12.05 -12.47
C PHE A 37 13.16 -10.86 -13.38
N ASN A 38 13.88 -9.85 -12.84
CA ASN A 38 14.24 -8.63 -13.57
C ASN A 38 15.43 -8.87 -14.54
N PHE A 39 15.43 -10.04 -15.19
CA PHE A 39 16.44 -10.47 -16.19
C PHE A 39 15.80 -11.49 -17.13
N ASP A 40 16.44 -11.72 -18.28
CA ASP A 40 15.91 -12.63 -19.28
C ASP A 40 16.32 -14.09 -18.98
N LYS A 41 15.46 -15.03 -19.36
CA LYS A 41 15.72 -16.45 -19.17
C LYS A 41 17.01 -16.92 -19.87
N SER A 42 17.33 -16.30 -21.00
CA SER A 42 18.57 -16.54 -21.77
C SER A 42 19.85 -16.16 -21.01
N ASP A 43 19.75 -15.27 -19.99
CA ASP A 43 20.88 -14.84 -19.19
C ASP A 43 21.30 -15.91 -18.15
N VAL A 44 20.50 -16.95 -17.97
CA VAL A 44 20.76 -18.02 -17.00
C VAL A 44 21.61 -19.10 -17.62
N ASN A 45 22.84 -19.25 -17.13
CA ASN A 45 23.68 -20.40 -17.46
C ASN A 45 23.22 -21.63 -16.67
N VAL A 46 22.38 -22.45 -17.29
CA VAL A 46 21.80 -23.67 -16.67
C VAL A 46 22.84 -24.74 -16.31
N SER A 47 24.05 -24.66 -16.85
CA SER A 47 25.15 -25.59 -16.54
C SER A 47 25.98 -25.14 -15.33
N SER A 48 25.79 -23.91 -14.85
CA SER A 48 26.46 -23.41 -13.66
C SER A 48 25.78 -23.93 -12.37
N GLU A 49 26.50 -23.95 -11.26
CA GLU A 49 25.96 -24.29 -9.95
C GLU A 49 24.77 -23.39 -9.57
N ASP A 50 24.89 -22.08 -9.78
CA ASP A 50 23.82 -21.12 -9.52
C ASP A 50 22.61 -21.33 -10.41
N GLY A 51 22.82 -21.65 -11.69
CA GLY A 51 21.73 -22.00 -12.60
C GLY A 51 21.00 -23.28 -12.18
N GLN A 52 21.72 -24.27 -11.70
CA GLN A 52 21.13 -25.50 -11.16
C GLN A 52 20.31 -25.24 -9.89
N LYS A 53 20.84 -24.44 -8.94
CA LYS A 53 20.10 -24.03 -7.74
C LYS A 53 18.81 -23.29 -8.10
N LEU A 54 18.88 -22.36 -9.05
CA LEU A 54 17.70 -21.63 -9.54
C LEU A 54 16.66 -22.57 -10.16
N LEU A 55 17.06 -23.50 -11.00
CA LEU A 55 16.15 -24.49 -11.58
C LEU A 55 15.49 -25.39 -10.52
N MET A 56 16.23 -25.80 -9.50
CA MET A 56 15.67 -26.57 -8.39
C MET A 56 14.64 -25.74 -7.60
N TRP A 57 14.93 -24.48 -7.32
CA TRP A 57 14.02 -23.59 -6.62
C TRP A 57 12.75 -23.33 -7.43
N LEU A 58 12.85 -23.12 -8.74
CA LEU A 58 11.73 -22.95 -9.65
C LEU A 58 10.75 -24.15 -9.62
N ARG A 59 11.25 -25.36 -9.46
CA ARG A 59 10.41 -26.57 -9.38
C ARG A 59 9.46 -26.51 -8.17
N LEU A 60 9.84 -25.81 -7.10
CA LEU A 60 8.97 -25.65 -5.92
C LEU A 60 7.70 -24.85 -6.23
N PHE A 61 7.73 -23.95 -7.21
CA PHE A 61 6.58 -23.16 -7.63
C PHE A 61 5.65 -23.91 -8.60
N THR A 62 6.12 -25.00 -9.19
CA THR A 62 5.31 -25.84 -10.10
C THR A 62 4.64 -27.01 -9.37
N GLN A 63 4.95 -27.20 -8.08
CA GLN A 63 4.40 -28.28 -7.25
C GLN A 63 3.28 -27.74 -6.35
N GLY A 64 2.04 -28.21 -6.54
CA GLY A 64 0.90 -27.88 -5.68
C GLY A 64 -0.31 -27.28 -6.41
N LEU A 65 -1.37 -27.01 -5.66
CA LEU A 65 -2.69 -26.55 -6.18
C LEU A 65 -2.72 -25.08 -6.64
N LYS A 66 -1.79 -24.25 -6.19
CA LYS A 66 -1.66 -22.84 -6.58
C LYS A 66 -0.29 -22.65 -7.23
N THR A 67 -0.23 -22.81 -8.52
CA THR A 67 1.02 -22.68 -9.27
C THR A 67 1.07 -21.34 -9.99
N HIS A 68 1.76 -20.37 -9.40
CA HIS A 68 2.19 -19.17 -10.12
C HIS A 68 3.67 -19.33 -10.46
N ALA A 69 3.95 -19.83 -11.63
CA ALA A 69 5.33 -19.92 -12.10
C ALA A 69 5.94 -18.50 -12.14
N PRO A 70 7.17 -18.30 -11.64
CA PRO A 70 7.87 -17.04 -11.77
C PRO A 70 7.92 -16.54 -13.21
N GLN A 71 7.71 -15.24 -13.39
CA GLN A 71 7.75 -14.58 -14.70
C GLN A 71 9.18 -14.10 -14.99
N TRP A 72 9.55 -14.05 -16.28
CA TRP A 72 10.85 -13.60 -16.75
C TRP A 72 10.70 -12.30 -17.53
N GLY A 73 11.68 -11.43 -17.41
CA GLY A 73 11.78 -10.21 -18.21
C GLY A 73 12.05 -8.96 -17.37
N LYS A 74 12.85 -8.06 -17.90
CA LYS A 74 13.21 -6.80 -17.25
C LYS A 74 11.97 -5.95 -17.01
N ARG A 75 11.55 -5.88 -15.74
CA ARG A 75 10.40 -5.09 -15.31
C ARG A 75 10.76 -3.64 -15.03
N VAL A 76 11.93 -3.42 -14.46
CA VAL A 76 12.39 -2.12 -14.02
C VAL A 76 13.82 -1.90 -14.44
N ASP A 77 14.02 -0.88 -15.25
CA ASP A 77 15.29 -0.28 -15.61
C ASP A 77 15.17 1.24 -15.58
N THR A 78 16.25 1.95 -15.87
CA THR A 78 16.28 3.42 -15.90
C THR A 78 15.28 4.04 -16.87
N ALA A 79 14.92 3.35 -17.93
CA ALA A 79 14.01 3.87 -18.96
C ALA A 79 12.52 3.66 -18.57
N SER A 80 12.22 2.53 -17.92
CA SER A 80 10.83 2.14 -17.60
C SER A 80 10.26 2.79 -16.33
N ILE A 81 11.09 3.49 -15.54
CA ILE A 81 10.65 4.08 -14.25
C ILE A 81 9.48 5.06 -14.44
N LYS A 82 9.48 5.87 -15.49
CA LYS A 82 8.40 6.83 -15.75
C LYS A 82 7.06 6.16 -15.99
N THR A 83 7.04 5.00 -16.63
CA THR A 83 5.84 4.22 -16.95
C THR A 83 5.38 3.34 -15.79
N ASN A 84 6.32 2.79 -15.01
CA ASN A 84 6.01 1.87 -13.92
C ASN A 84 5.62 2.56 -12.61
N PHE A 85 6.03 3.82 -12.42
CA PHE A 85 5.80 4.60 -11.21
C PHE A 85 5.15 5.97 -11.49
N PRO A 86 4.03 6.02 -12.23
CA PRO A 86 3.28 7.26 -12.34
C PRO A 86 2.71 7.68 -10.98
N THR A 87 2.22 8.91 -10.89
CA THR A 87 1.74 9.51 -9.64
C THR A 87 0.36 9.01 -9.19
N THR A 88 -0.15 7.92 -9.76
CA THR A 88 -1.50 7.42 -9.50
C THR A 88 -1.52 6.14 -8.68
N LEU A 89 -2.57 5.93 -7.88
CA LEU A 89 -2.82 4.71 -7.11
C LEU A 89 -2.88 3.46 -8.00
N SER A 90 -3.30 3.60 -9.24
CA SER A 90 -3.34 2.51 -10.23
C SER A 90 -1.95 2.07 -10.71
N ALA A 91 -0.90 2.84 -10.41
CA ALA A 91 0.45 2.52 -10.83
C ALA A 91 0.91 1.17 -10.28
N LYS A 92 1.26 0.27 -11.18
CA LYS A 92 1.62 -1.10 -10.84
C LYS A 92 2.88 -1.17 -9.98
N GLY A 93 3.90 -0.38 -10.30
CA GLY A 93 5.18 -0.35 -9.60
C GLY A 93 5.09 0.10 -8.13
N LYS A 94 4.10 0.90 -7.77
CA LYS A 94 3.85 1.36 -6.41
C LYS A 94 3.28 0.30 -5.47
N ARG A 95 3.01 -0.89 -5.96
CA ARG A 95 2.42 -2.00 -5.21
C ARG A 95 3.34 -3.19 -5.10
N ASP A 96 4.57 -3.04 -5.58
CA ASP A 96 5.51 -4.14 -5.71
C ASP A 96 6.68 -4.00 -4.73
N ILE A 97 7.33 -5.12 -4.48
CA ILE A 97 8.53 -5.25 -3.67
C ILE A 97 9.71 -5.40 -4.62
N TYR A 98 10.79 -4.68 -4.36
CA TYR A 98 11.98 -4.69 -5.20
C TYR A 98 13.22 -5.11 -4.44
N LEU A 99 13.93 -6.07 -4.99
CA LEU A 99 15.25 -6.52 -4.56
C LEU A 99 16.22 -6.37 -5.74
N LEU A 100 16.82 -5.21 -5.83
CA LEU A 100 17.63 -4.77 -6.98
C LEU A 100 19.08 -4.50 -6.58
N ASN A 101 19.99 -4.65 -7.55
CA ASN A 101 21.41 -4.31 -7.40
C ASN A 101 21.79 -2.99 -8.06
N ASN A 102 21.01 -2.52 -9.04
CA ASN A 102 21.31 -1.29 -9.75
C ASN A 102 21.00 -0.08 -8.85
N LYS A 103 22.05 0.54 -8.29
CA LYS A 103 21.95 1.69 -7.40
C LYS A 103 21.23 2.89 -8.04
N GLU A 104 21.44 3.14 -9.34
CA GLU A 104 20.74 4.24 -10.03
C GLU A 104 19.24 4.02 -10.09
N VAL A 105 18.82 2.78 -10.38
CA VAL A 105 17.40 2.40 -10.36
C VAL A 105 16.82 2.53 -8.96
N ILE A 106 17.52 1.99 -7.94
CA ILE A 106 17.11 2.08 -6.53
C ILE A 106 16.89 3.54 -6.13
N GLU A 107 17.85 4.43 -6.40
CA GLU A 107 17.73 5.85 -6.06
C GLU A 107 16.56 6.54 -6.76
N LYS A 108 16.20 6.12 -7.96
CA LYS A 108 15.06 6.68 -8.70
C LYS A 108 13.71 6.19 -8.21
N ILE A 109 13.62 4.99 -7.63
CA ILE A 109 12.36 4.40 -7.20
C ILE A 109 12.10 4.51 -5.70
N LYS A 110 13.12 4.75 -4.85
CA LYS A 110 12.99 4.82 -3.39
C LYS A 110 11.93 5.81 -2.93
N ASP A 111 11.73 6.91 -3.69
CA ASP A 111 10.76 7.95 -3.37
C ASP A 111 9.46 7.81 -4.20
N LYS A 112 9.18 6.63 -4.74
CA LYS A 112 8.00 6.36 -5.56
C LYS A 112 6.97 5.47 -4.86
N GLY A 113 7.18 5.17 -3.58
CA GLY A 113 6.27 4.35 -2.78
C GLY A 113 6.41 2.84 -2.99
N ALA A 114 7.48 2.39 -3.65
CA ALA A 114 7.83 0.98 -3.74
C ALA A 114 8.52 0.48 -2.47
N ILE A 115 8.29 -0.77 -2.10
CA ILE A 115 9.06 -1.42 -1.04
C ILE A 115 10.39 -1.87 -1.62
N LEU A 116 11.48 -1.34 -1.05
CA LEU A 116 12.85 -1.77 -1.37
C LEU A 116 13.35 -2.65 -0.23
N ILE A 117 13.82 -3.84 -0.55
CA ILE A 117 14.39 -4.77 0.42
C ILE A 117 15.86 -5.06 0.11
N GLY A 118 16.66 -5.26 1.16
CA GLY A 118 18.09 -5.53 1.04
C GLY A 118 18.39 -7.00 0.77
N SER A 119 17.65 -7.91 1.38
CA SER A 119 17.76 -9.35 1.15
C SER A 119 16.42 -10.05 1.43
N LEU A 120 16.22 -11.23 0.84
CA LEU A 120 15.00 -12.01 1.10
C LEU A 120 15.00 -12.64 2.50
N GLY A 121 16.14 -13.09 2.99
CA GLY A 121 16.25 -13.77 4.26
C GLY A 121 16.05 -12.88 5.47
N ASP A 122 16.44 -11.62 5.37
CA ASP A 122 16.36 -10.67 6.49
C ASP A 122 14.99 -10.01 6.60
N GLU A 123 14.16 -10.07 5.54
CA GLU A 123 12.88 -9.38 5.44
C GLU A 123 11.67 -10.31 5.65
N ILE A 124 11.86 -11.45 6.32
CA ILE A 124 10.79 -12.44 6.54
C ILE A 124 9.61 -11.83 7.30
N ALA A 125 9.86 -11.00 8.31
CA ALA A 125 8.81 -10.34 9.07
C ALA A 125 7.97 -9.39 8.20
N LEU A 126 8.62 -8.60 7.35
CA LEU A 126 7.95 -7.72 6.40
C LEU A 126 7.15 -8.52 5.37
N LEU A 127 7.75 -9.55 4.77
CA LEU A 127 7.07 -10.42 3.81
C LEU A 127 5.86 -11.11 4.45
N SER A 128 5.99 -11.60 5.69
CA SER A 128 4.88 -12.16 6.45
C SER A 128 3.75 -11.15 6.64
N SER A 129 4.05 -9.92 7.03
CA SER A 129 3.05 -8.88 7.23
C SER A 129 2.31 -8.49 5.96
N LEU A 130 2.98 -8.57 4.80
CA LEU A 130 2.40 -8.28 3.50
C LEU A 130 1.54 -9.43 2.92
N ILE A 131 1.79 -10.66 3.38
CA ILE A 131 1.10 -11.88 2.90
C ILE A 131 -0.05 -12.27 3.84
N LEU A 132 -0.11 -11.72 5.05
CA LEU A 132 -1.12 -12.08 6.04
C LEU A 132 -2.53 -12.03 5.45
N GLU A 133 -3.21 -13.17 5.56
CA GLU A 133 -4.65 -13.25 5.34
C GLU A 133 -5.38 -12.35 6.32
N ASN A 134 -6.56 -11.90 5.95
CA ASN A 134 -7.45 -11.03 6.72
C ASN A 134 -7.18 -11.03 8.22
N THR A 135 -6.68 -9.95 8.73
CA THR A 135 -6.56 -9.77 10.18
C THR A 135 -7.80 -9.02 10.65
N GLU A 136 -8.72 -9.74 11.29
CA GLU A 136 -9.79 -9.10 12.07
C GLU A 136 -9.18 -8.61 13.37
N VAL A 137 -9.28 -7.33 13.62
CA VAL A 137 -8.81 -6.72 14.86
C VAL A 137 -10.02 -6.32 15.68
N PRO A 138 -10.24 -6.93 16.86
CA PRO A 138 -11.33 -6.54 17.75
C PRO A 138 -11.17 -5.10 18.23
N ALA A 139 -12.26 -4.35 18.32
CA ALA A 139 -12.29 -2.96 18.74
C ALA A 139 -11.54 -2.69 20.05
N ILE A 140 -11.69 -3.58 21.01
CA ILE A 140 -11.04 -3.47 22.34
C ILE A 140 -9.51 -3.57 22.29
N SER A 141 -8.96 -4.09 21.19
CA SER A 141 -7.51 -4.26 21.01
C SER A 141 -6.86 -3.05 20.36
N ILE A 142 -7.62 -2.21 19.65
CA ILE A 142 -7.06 -1.09 18.91
C ILE A 142 -6.95 0.12 19.84
N GLN A 143 -5.75 0.40 20.30
CA GLN A 143 -5.45 1.62 21.05
C GLN A 143 -4.87 2.72 20.18
N SER A 144 -4.14 2.33 19.14
CA SER A 144 -3.58 3.21 18.11
C SER A 144 -3.62 2.51 16.76
N TRP A 145 -3.94 3.21 15.70
CA TRP A 145 -3.81 2.68 14.35
C TRP A 145 -2.36 2.31 14.00
N SER A 146 -1.38 2.98 14.61
CA SER A 146 0.04 2.72 14.41
C SER A 146 0.47 1.31 14.80
N ASP A 147 -0.27 0.65 15.71
CA ASP A 147 0.05 -0.70 16.17
C ASP A 147 -0.33 -1.77 15.12
N TYR A 148 -1.25 -1.43 14.21
CA TYR A 148 -1.81 -2.38 13.23
C TYR A 148 -1.44 -2.08 11.79
N ILE A 149 -1.14 -0.83 11.47
CA ILE A 149 -0.69 -0.46 10.14
C ILE A 149 0.75 -0.95 9.95
N PRO A 150 1.02 -1.78 8.91
CA PRO A 150 2.37 -2.26 8.65
C PRO A 150 3.34 -1.11 8.32
N ASP A 151 4.63 -1.31 8.64
CA ASP A 151 5.70 -0.35 8.35
C ASP A 151 6.11 -0.44 6.88
N ILE A 152 5.29 0.15 6.02
CA ILE A 152 5.47 0.18 4.57
C ILE A 152 5.30 1.60 4.02
N PRO A 153 5.94 1.94 2.90
CA PRO A 153 5.91 3.30 2.35
C PRO A 153 4.57 3.60 1.64
N VAL A 154 3.56 3.98 2.40
CA VAL A 154 2.26 4.38 1.84
C VAL A 154 2.39 5.75 1.18
N THR A 155 2.07 5.83 -0.11
CA THR A 155 2.10 7.09 -0.88
C THR A 155 0.73 7.51 -1.39
N ASP A 156 -0.21 6.58 -1.45
CA ASP A 156 -1.55 6.85 -1.96
C ASP A 156 -2.60 6.36 -0.96
N ILE A 157 -3.50 7.25 -0.58
CA ILE A 157 -4.51 7.01 0.45
C ILE A 157 -5.85 7.51 -0.05
N ILE A 158 -6.86 6.65 -0.06
CA ILE A 158 -8.27 7.03 -0.21
C ILE A 158 -9.00 6.55 1.04
N ILE A 159 -9.52 7.45 1.83
CA ILE A 159 -10.39 7.16 2.98
C ILE A 159 -11.82 7.49 2.56
N CYS A 160 -12.71 6.51 2.59
CA CYS A 160 -14.13 6.71 2.38
C CYS A 160 -14.85 6.39 3.69
N ASP A 161 -15.37 7.41 4.36
CA ASP A 161 -16.12 7.27 5.61
C ASP A 161 -17.20 8.35 5.72
N ASN A 162 -18.46 7.91 5.74
CA ASN A 162 -19.61 8.81 5.86
C ASN A 162 -19.58 9.71 7.10
N HIS A 163 -18.94 9.23 8.15
CA HIS A 163 -18.94 9.88 9.45
C HIS A 163 -17.59 10.47 9.84
N TYR A 164 -16.66 10.58 8.90
CA TYR A 164 -15.30 11.07 9.19
C TYR A 164 -15.30 12.43 9.90
N PHE A 165 -16.23 13.31 9.53
CA PHE A 165 -16.37 14.66 10.11
C PHE A 165 -17.68 14.85 10.89
N LYS A 166 -18.30 13.78 11.37
CA LYS A 166 -19.67 13.84 11.96
C LYS A 166 -19.76 14.55 13.29
N ASN A 167 -18.75 14.45 14.12
CA ASN A 167 -18.76 14.97 15.48
C ASN A 167 -17.42 15.64 15.76
N LYS A 168 -17.46 16.96 15.95
CA LYS A 168 -16.27 17.78 16.19
C LYS A 168 -15.43 17.27 17.35
N TYR A 169 -16.05 16.95 18.48
CA TYR A 169 -15.32 16.52 19.69
C TYR A 169 -14.65 15.15 19.49
N VAL A 170 -15.36 14.21 18.85
CA VAL A 170 -14.81 12.90 18.53
C VAL A 170 -13.69 13.04 17.48
N PHE A 171 -13.90 13.89 16.49
CA PHE A 171 -12.89 14.17 15.48
C PHE A 171 -11.62 14.80 16.09
N GLU A 172 -11.76 15.83 16.91
CA GLU A 172 -10.64 16.48 17.60
C GLU A 172 -9.89 15.51 18.52
N ALA A 173 -10.59 14.62 19.23
CA ALA A 173 -9.96 13.60 20.09
C ALA A 173 -9.16 12.55 19.30
N ASN A 174 -9.49 12.33 18.03
CA ASN A 174 -8.82 11.37 17.15
C ASN A 174 -7.89 12.03 16.13
N GLU A 175 -8.01 13.30 15.87
CA GLU A 175 -7.16 14.20 15.08
C GLU A 175 -6.33 13.52 13.96
N HIS A 176 -7.02 13.02 12.92
CA HIS A 176 -6.39 12.34 11.78
C HIS A 176 -5.47 11.14 12.14
N GLU A 177 -5.71 10.48 13.28
CA GLU A 177 -4.87 9.37 13.76
C GLU A 177 -4.63 8.27 12.70
N LEU A 178 -5.66 7.91 11.93
CA LEU A 178 -5.50 6.94 10.84
C LEU A 178 -4.49 7.44 9.79
N VAL A 179 -4.57 8.70 9.37
CA VAL A 179 -3.64 9.24 8.37
C VAL A 179 -2.24 9.33 8.92
N LYS A 180 -2.08 9.72 10.20
CA LYS A 180 -0.79 9.71 10.88
C LYS A 180 -0.17 8.31 10.86
N ALA A 181 -0.95 7.29 11.19
CA ALA A 181 -0.50 5.90 11.18
C ALA A 181 -0.14 5.41 9.75
N LEU A 182 -0.92 5.78 8.75
CA LEU A 182 -0.65 5.43 7.35
C LEU A 182 0.62 6.09 6.80
N CYS A 183 0.96 7.27 7.31
CA CYS A 183 2.14 8.01 6.87
C CYS A 183 3.37 7.80 7.78
N LYS A 184 3.31 6.91 8.77
CA LYS A 184 4.35 6.78 9.82
C LYS A 184 5.74 6.43 9.32
N MET A 185 5.86 5.83 8.14
CA MET A 185 7.15 5.54 7.54
C MET A 185 7.78 6.82 6.95
N PRO A 186 8.93 7.26 7.46
CA PRO A 186 9.63 8.45 6.97
C PRO A 186 10.32 8.14 5.64
N ASN A 187 9.57 8.17 4.55
CA ASN A 187 10.08 7.81 3.23
C ASN A 187 10.35 9.01 2.31
N GLN A 188 10.13 10.23 2.80
CA GLN A 188 10.24 11.48 2.04
C GLN A 188 9.41 11.51 0.73
N SER A 189 8.66 10.48 0.47
CA SER A 189 7.81 10.39 -0.72
C SER A 189 6.60 11.30 -0.57
N PRO A 190 6.17 11.96 -1.64
CA PRO A 190 4.90 12.67 -1.62
C PRO A 190 3.74 11.71 -1.35
N VAL A 191 2.87 12.09 -0.43
CA VAL A 191 1.64 11.36 -0.13
C VAL A 191 0.47 12.06 -0.81
N ASN A 192 -0.34 11.28 -1.53
CA ASN A 192 -1.60 11.74 -2.09
C ASN A 192 -2.75 11.18 -1.22
N CYS A 193 -3.44 12.06 -0.50
CA CYS A 193 -4.50 11.68 0.41
C CYS A 193 -5.85 12.24 -0.06
N ILE A 194 -6.84 11.38 -0.25
CA ILE A 194 -8.22 11.76 -0.52
C ILE A 194 -9.10 11.27 0.63
N ILE A 195 -9.90 12.15 1.21
CA ILE A 195 -10.91 11.79 2.20
C ILE A 195 -12.29 12.09 1.61
N ILE A 196 -13.10 11.05 1.48
CA ILE A 196 -14.48 11.10 0.96
C ILE A 196 -15.42 10.93 2.14
N SER A 197 -16.25 11.94 2.41
CA SER A 197 -17.21 11.90 3.52
C SER A 197 -18.59 12.39 3.09
N LYS A 198 -19.60 12.11 3.91
CA LYS A 198 -20.99 12.48 3.59
C LYS A 198 -21.26 13.93 3.97
N LYS A 199 -21.65 14.74 2.99
CA LYS A 199 -21.88 16.17 3.16
C LYS A 199 -22.91 16.50 4.26
N GLY A 200 -23.99 15.74 4.36
CA GLY A 200 -25.03 15.96 5.36
C GLY A 200 -24.69 15.51 6.78
N GLU A 201 -23.54 14.85 6.96
CA GLU A 201 -23.05 14.35 8.25
C GLU A 201 -21.89 15.17 8.80
N VAL A 202 -21.44 16.19 8.09
CA VAL A 202 -20.36 17.07 8.56
C VAL A 202 -20.87 17.95 9.70
N ASP A 203 -20.17 17.95 10.82
CA ASP A 203 -20.48 18.81 11.96
C ASP A 203 -20.39 20.30 11.55
N ARG A 204 -21.41 21.08 11.88
CA ARG A 204 -21.52 22.49 11.47
C ARG A 204 -20.47 23.39 12.11
N GLU A 205 -19.91 22.96 13.24
CA GLU A 205 -18.87 23.71 13.96
C GLU A 205 -17.46 23.38 13.44
N LEU A 206 -17.32 22.39 12.54
CA LEU A 206 -16.04 21.99 11.99
C LEU A 206 -15.69 22.83 10.77
N ASP A 207 -14.59 23.55 10.81
CA ASP A 207 -14.06 24.27 9.64
C ASP A 207 -13.22 23.30 8.77
N ILE A 208 -13.84 22.78 7.73
CA ILE A 208 -13.23 21.83 6.79
C ILE A 208 -11.97 22.40 6.13
N THR A 209 -11.91 23.72 5.88
CA THR A 209 -10.73 24.35 5.28
C THR A 209 -9.57 24.37 6.27
N SER A 210 -9.83 24.67 7.53
CA SER A 210 -8.84 24.60 8.59
C SER A 210 -8.33 23.16 8.77
N GLU A 211 -9.22 22.17 8.76
CA GLU A 211 -8.85 20.76 8.88
C GLU A 211 -7.99 20.26 7.70
N LEU A 212 -8.27 20.74 6.49
CA LEU A 212 -7.42 20.47 5.34
C LEU A 212 -6.00 20.97 5.54
N GLN A 213 -5.83 22.19 6.06
CA GLN A 213 -4.50 22.77 6.32
C GLN A 213 -3.76 22.03 7.44
N LYS A 214 -4.49 21.65 8.52
CA LYS A 214 -3.90 20.84 9.60
C LYS A 214 -3.39 19.50 9.05
N LEU A 215 -4.19 18.79 8.25
CA LEU A 215 -3.80 17.51 7.68
C LEU A 215 -2.60 17.63 6.74
N LYS A 216 -2.54 18.67 5.90
CA LYS A 216 -1.36 18.96 5.08
C LYS A 216 -0.11 19.16 5.92
N LYS A 217 -0.23 19.92 7.02
CA LYS A 217 0.88 20.15 7.95
C LYS A 217 1.35 18.84 8.57
N ILE A 218 0.43 18.01 9.07
CA ILE A 218 0.72 16.69 9.65
C ILE A 218 1.48 15.81 8.65
N ILE A 219 0.96 15.65 7.43
CA ILE A 219 1.61 14.84 6.41
C ILE A 219 3.01 15.37 6.08
N LYS A 220 3.17 16.69 5.95
CA LYS A 220 4.47 17.31 5.69
C LYS A 220 5.46 17.06 6.84
N GLU A 221 5.02 17.17 8.08
CA GLU A 221 5.86 16.93 9.27
C GLU A 221 6.35 15.48 9.33
N ILE A 222 5.48 14.51 9.03
CA ILE A 222 5.82 13.10 9.07
C ILE A 222 6.70 12.69 7.89
N THR A 223 6.34 13.10 6.67
CA THR A 223 7.01 12.65 5.44
C THR A 223 8.18 13.53 5.02
N GLY A 224 8.31 14.73 5.57
CA GLY A 224 9.27 15.74 5.09
C GLY A 224 8.95 16.30 3.70
N SER A 225 7.91 15.83 3.02
CA SER A 225 7.59 16.21 1.64
C SER A 225 6.64 17.40 1.56
N THR A 226 7.03 18.42 0.78
CA THR A 226 6.17 19.56 0.44
C THR A 226 5.30 19.31 -0.79
N LYS A 227 5.48 18.18 -1.48
CA LYS A 227 4.76 17.82 -2.70
C LYS A 227 3.53 16.96 -2.43
N SER A 228 3.26 16.63 -1.17
CA SER A 228 2.08 15.86 -0.78
C SER A 228 0.79 16.65 -1.09
N THR A 229 -0.25 15.92 -1.49
CA THR A 229 -1.55 16.51 -1.82
C THR A 229 -2.62 15.98 -0.89
N VAL A 230 -3.54 16.84 -0.49
CA VAL A 230 -4.71 16.48 0.33
C VAL A 230 -5.97 17.02 -0.33
N THR A 231 -6.97 16.17 -0.43
CA THR A 231 -8.26 16.50 -1.04
C THR A 231 -9.39 15.98 -0.16
N PHE A 232 -10.33 16.85 0.21
CA PHE A 232 -11.59 16.46 0.83
C PHE A 232 -12.70 16.50 -0.20
N MET A 233 -13.48 15.42 -0.25
CA MET A 233 -14.66 15.34 -1.09
C MET A 233 -15.88 15.11 -0.20
N LEU A 234 -16.84 16.02 -0.29
CA LEU A 234 -18.09 15.91 0.45
C LEU A 234 -19.21 15.51 -0.53
N THR A 235 -19.76 14.30 -0.34
CA THR A 235 -20.76 13.73 -1.24
C THR A 235 -21.98 13.24 -0.50
N TYR A 236 -23.11 13.06 -1.19
CA TYR A 236 -24.33 12.48 -0.62
C TYR A 236 -24.43 10.95 -0.83
N ARG A 237 -23.47 10.33 -1.54
CA ARG A 237 -23.59 8.96 -2.07
C ARG A 237 -22.52 7.99 -1.59
N THR A 238 -22.01 8.12 -0.38
CA THR A 238 -21.09 7.10 0.15
C THR A 238 -21.82 6.15 1.08
N HIS A 239 -21.51 4.86 1.02
CA HIS A 239 -22.07 3.85 1.90
C HIS A 239 -21.02 3.01 2.62
N ASP A 240 -19.80 2.93 2.10
CA ASP A 240 -18.78 2.02 2.62
C ASP A 240 -17.70 2.75 3.41
N ARG A 241 -17.24 2.12 4.49
CA ARG A 241 -16.10 2.57 5.28
C ARG A 241 -14.89 1.77 4.89
N ASN A 242 -14.16 2.30 3.93
CA ASN A 242 -12.94 1.68 3.41
C ASN A 242 -11.82 2.70 3.32
N THR A 243 -10.63 2.27 3.72
CA THR A 243 -9.39 2.95 3.34
C THR A 243 -8.66 2.08 2.37
N VAL A 244 -8.27 2.64 1.23
CA VAL A 244 -7.46 1.97 0.22
C VAL A 244 -6.13 2.69 0.11
N THR A 245 -5.05 1.94 0.19
CA THR A 245 -3.69 2.44 0.00
C THR A 245 -3.06 1.76 -1.22
N ASN A 246 -1.85 2.14 -1.57
CA ASN A 246 -1.11 1.42 -2.60
C ASN A 246 -0.76 -0.03 -2.22
N TYR A 247 -0.84 -0.44 -0.94
CA TYR A 247 -0.48 -1.79 -0.50
C TYR A 247 -1.62 -2.61 0.11
N PHE A 248 -2.59 -1.99 0.74
CA PHE A 248 -3.64 -2.71 1.45
C PHE A 248 -4.96 -1.94 1.48
N ARG A 249 -6.01 -2.65 1.85
CA ARG A 249 -7.33 -2.14 2.17
C ARG A 249 -7.60 -2.35 3.65
N LEU A 250 -8.12 -1.31 4.30
CA LEU A 250 -8.66 -1.36 5.65
C LEU A 250 -10.17 -1.13 5.57
N LYS A 251 -10.95 -2.03 6.15
CA LYS A 251 -12.40 -1.90 6.29
C LYS A 251 -12.74 -1.73 7.76
N CYS A 252 -13.59 -0.76 8.09
CA CYS A 252 -14.10 -0.54 9.43
C CYS A 252 -15.59 -0.82 9.54
N GLY A 253 -16.02 -1.34 10.70
CA GLY A 253 -17.41 -1.61 10.99
C GLY A 253 -18.23 -0.34 11.27
N SER A 254 -17.72 0.55 12.15
CA SER A 254 -18.44 1.76 12.60
C SER A 254 -17.88 3.05 12.02
N CYS A 255 -16.66 3.42 12.34
CA CYS A 255 -15.93 4.59 11.83
C CYS A 255 -14.43 4.37 12.05
N TYR A 256 -13.59 5.29 11.58
CA TYR A 256 -12.14 5.22 11.81
C TYR A 256 -11.68 5.89 13.10
N HIS A 257 -12.60 6.47 13.85
CA HIS A 257 -12.29 7.06 15.15
C HIS A 257 -12.14 5.96 16.21
N LEU A 258 -11.00 5.88 16.86
CA LEU A 258 -10.73 4.89 17.91
C LEU A 258 -11.39 5.24 19.24
N LYS A 259 -11.72 6.50 19.43
CA LYS A 259 -12.29 7.03 20.66
C LYS A 259 -13.65 7.64 20.38
N ASP A 260 -14.64 7.18 21.13
CA ASP A 260 -15.95 7.82 21.20
C ASP A 260 -15.93 9.09 22.09
N ASN A 261 -17.07 9.68 22.35
CA ASN A 261 -17.20 10.85 23.25
C ASN A 261 -16.68 10.58 24.68
N ASN A 262 -16.52 9.31 25.07
CA ASN A 262 -15.98 8.89 26.36
C ASN A 262 -14.51 8.45 26.24
N LEU A 263 -13.89 8.69 25.10
CA LEU A 263 -12.49 8.31 24.77
C LEU A 263 -12.23 6.79 24.86
N LYS A 264 -13.24 5.98 24.61
CA LYS A 264 -13.11 4.51 24.53
C LYS A 264 -12.92 4.05 23.10
N PRO A 265 -12.15 2.99 22.88
CA PRO A 265 -12.07 2.35 21.57
C PRO A 265 -13.45 1.81 21.13
N ASP A 266 -13.90 2.16 19.94
CA ASP A 266 -15.23 1.75 19.40
C ASP A 266 -15.12 1.25 17.94
N VAL A 267 -14.02 0.61 17.58
CA VAL A 267 -13.76 0.24 16.20
C VAL A 267 -13.47 -1.25 16.07
N THR A 268 -14.16 -1.92 15.16
CA THR A 268 -13.74 -3.22 14.60
C THR A 268 -13.16 -2.99 13.22
N ALA A 269 -12.00 -3.57 12.92
CA ALA A 269 -11.33 -3.37 11.66
C ALA A 269 -10.90 -4.69 11.01
N GLU A 270 -10.90 -4.72 9.70
CA GLU A 270 -10.34 -5.78 8.86
C GLU A 270 -9.28 -5.19 7.95
N ILE A 271 -8.05 -5.70 8.01
CA ILE A 271 -6.95 -5.28 7.13
C ILE A 271 -6.67 -6.40 6.14
N LYS A 272 -6.69 -6.06 4.85
CA LYS A 272 -6.33 -6.97 3.75
C LYS A 272 -5.25 -6.34 2.90
N THR A 273 -4.14 -7.04 2.77
CA THR A 273 -3.10 -6.60 1.81
C THR A 273 -3.53 -6.86 0.38
N HIS A 274 -2.98 -6.12 -0.57
CA HIS A 274 -3.25 -6.36 -1.99
C HIS A 274 -2.70 -7.71 -2.50
N ALA A 275 -1.79 -8.35 -1.77
CA ALA A 275 -1.36 -9.71 -2.05
C ALA A 275 -2.50 -10.72 -1.88
N ASN A 276 -3.37 -10.48 -0.89
CA ASN A 276 -4.51 -11.34 -0.55
C ASN A 276 -5.82 -10.92 -1.25
N ILE A 277 -5.85 -9.75 -1.86
CA ILE A 277 -6.91 -9.40 -2.80
C ILE A 277 -6.56 -10.10 -4.11
N THR A 278 -6.68 -11.42 -4.09
CA THR A 278 -6.30 -12.34 -5.19
C THR A 278 -7.09 -12.13 -6.47
N ASN A 279 -8.14 -11.33 -6.41
CA ASN A 279 -8.85 -10.88 -7.59
C ASN A 279 -8.56 -9.39 -7.73
N GLY A 280 -7.69 -9.02 -8.63
CA GLY A 280 -7.50 -7.63 -9.06
C GLY A 280 -8.81 -6.90 -9.40
N GLU A 281 -9.89 -7.67 -9.58
CA GLU A 281 -11.27 -7.22 -9.73
C GLU A 281 -11.80 -6.43 -8.53
N ILE A 282 -11.51 -6.82 -7.26
CA ILE A 282 -12.07 -6.10 -6.11
C ILE A 282 -11.41 -4.73 -5.92
N SER A 283 -10.08 -4.64 -6.06
CA SER A 283 -9.44 -3.33 -5.97
C SER A 283 -9.78 -2.46 -7.18
N ASN A 284 -9.87 -3.02 -8.38
CA ASN A 284 -10.30 -2.30 -9.57
C ASN A 284 -11.76 -1.88 -9.48
N TYR A 285 -12.64 -2.73 -8.94
CA TYR A 285 -14.04 -2.39 -8.72
C TYR A 285 -14.20 -1.24 -7.72
N LEU A 286 -13.53 -1.29 -6.57
CA LEU A 286 -13.55 -0.21 -5.59
C LEU A 286 -12.99 1.09 -6.15
N LEU A 287 -11.86 1.03 -6.85
CA LEU A 287 -11.27 2.20 -7.48
C LEU A 287 -12.19 2.79 -8.54
N SER A 288 -12.86 1.96 -9.35
CA SER A 288 -13.84 2.45 -10.33
C SER A 288 -15.07 3.08 -9.68
N GLN A 289 -15.53 2.58 -8.53
CA GLN A 289 -16.59 3.20 -7.75
C GLN A 289 -16.18 4.55 -7.20
N TYR A 290 -14.97 4.67 -6.62
CA TYR A 290 -14.46 5.96 -6.15
C TYR A 290 -14.28 6.94 -7.30
N GLN A 291 -13.84 6.46 -8.47
CA GLN A 291 -13.77 7.24 -9.69
C GLN A 291 -15.14 7.84 -10.05
N GLN A 292 -16.19 7.01 -10.07
CA GLN A 292 -17.54 7.48 -10.37
C GLN A 292 -18.04 8.49 -9.35
N ILE A 293 -17.76 8.28 -8.06
CA ILE A 293 -18.11 9.24 -7.00
C ILE A 293 -17.42 10.58 -7.26
N ILE A 294 -16.14 10.56 -7.57
CA ILE A 294 -15.33 11.75 -7.85
C ILE A 294 -15.87 12.48 -9.08
N ASP A 295 -16.12 11.77 -10.17
CA ASP A 295 -16.60 12.35 -11.42
C ASP A 295 -17.98 13.01 -11.28
N ASN A 296 -18.84 12.41 -10.47
CA ASN A 296 -20.19 12.91 -10.22
C ASN A 296 -20.24 14.08 -9.22
N ASN A 297 -19.17 14.34 -8.47
CA ASN A 297 -19.15 15.34 -7.39
C ASN A 297 -17.99 16.35 -7.51
N LYS A 298 -17.53 16.65 -8.71
CA LYS A 298 -16.38 17.55 -8.96
C LYS A 298 -16.53 18.94 -8.34
N ASN A 299 -17.75 19.41 -8.13
CA ASN A 299 -18.01 20.72 -7.54
C ASN A 299 -17.94 20.74 -5.99
N ASP A 300 -17.94 19.59 -5.36
CA ASP A 300 -17.92 19.43 -3.89
C ASP A 300 -16.54 19.02 -3.36
N ILE A 301 -15.50 19.48 -4.02
CA ILE A 301 -14.11 19.17 -3.72
C ILE A 301 -13.42 20.37 -3.08
N VAL A 302 -12.74 20.12 -1.96
CA VAL A 302 -11.89 21.09 -1.27
C VAL A 302 -10.47 20.56 -1.22
N GLY A 303 -9.48 21.35 -1.66
CA GLY A 303 -8.07 20.99 -1.57
C GLY A 303 -7.30 21.05 -2.88
N ASP A 304 -6.21 20.24 -2.97
CA ASP A 304 -5.18 20.41 -3.98
C ASP A 304 -5.57 19.94 -5.37
N LYS A 305 -6.27 18.82 -5.47
CA LYS A 305 -6.61 18.20 -6.76
C LYS A 305 -8.12 18.29 -6.99
N LYS A 306 -8.51 19.19 -7.86
CA LYS A 306 -9.91 19.36 -8.25
C LYS A 306 -10.29 18.60 -9.53
N SER A 307 -9.30 18.14 -10.30
CA SER A 307 -9.53 17.48 -11.60
C SER A 307 -8.73 16.21 -11.82
N ASN A 308 -7.57 16.05 -11.20
CA ASN A 308 -6.73 14.84 -11.33
C ASN A 308 -6.64 14.17 -9.98
N PHE A 309 -7.23 13.00 -9.89
CA PHE A 309 -7.23 12.17 -8.68
C PHE A 309 -6.27 11.00 -8.85
N LEU A 310 -5.99 10.32 -7.73
CA LEU A 310 -5.08 9.19 -7.64
C LEU A 310 -5.41 8.02 -8.59
N ILE A 311 -6.65 7.93 -9.03
CA ILE A 311 -7.16 6.86 -9.87
C ILE A 311 -7.17 7.21 -11.36
N PHE A 312 -6.89 8.44 -11.72
CA PHE A 312 -6.71 8.82 -13.13
C PHE A 312 -5.28 8.52 -13.59
N PRO A 313 -5.09 7.88 -14.73
CA PRO A 313 -3.78 7.88 -15.37
C PRO A 313 -3.43 9.34 -15.76
N ASP A 314 -2.15 9.67 -15.62
CA ASP A 314 -1.60 10.93 -16.14
C ASP A 314 -1.71 11.00 -17.65
#